data_7ec945cd83d5ebcae40267be7610059f
#
_entry.id   7ec945cd83d5ebcae40267be7610059f
#
_cell.length_a   1.000
_cell.length_b   1.000
_cell.length_c   1.000
_cell.angle_alpha   90.00
_cell.angle_beta   90.00
_cell.angle_gamma   90.00
#
_symmetry.space_group_name_H-M   'P 1'
#
loop_
_entity.id
_entity.type
_entity.pdbx_description
1 polymer ?
#
loop_
_entity_poly.entity_id
_entity_poly.type
_entity_poly.pdbx_seq_one_letter_code
_entity_poly.pdbx_strand_id
1 'polypeptide(L)'
;NPDQSEVIRMIEDGKTTLEIIQKKQKYIFKGKDIDNLREIFHREKFSRRMRNIETIYIFGETGVGKTSLVYKKYNPDDICRITNYRNGNISFDSYNGQKILVFDEYRSQIAISEMLCYLDIYPVQLPARYMDRTACYEKVYILSNLGLEEQYRDVQNKSPETWNAFIRRISKIIELQEKDIMVEYDKEMYKL
;
A
#
# COMPACT_ATOMS: atom_id res chain seq x y z
N ASN A 1 -0.04 25.83 -24.65
CA ASN A 1 -1.49 25.93 -24.65
C ASN A 1 -1.96 26.14 -23.21
N PRO A 2 -2.65 27.25 -22.88
CA PRO A 2 -3.07 27.57 -21.50
C PRO A 2 -3.85 26.46 -20.82
N ASP A 3 -4.68 25.73 -21.58
CA ASP A 3 -5.46 24.61 -21.04
C ASP A 3 -4.60 23.39 -20.64
N GLN A 4 -3.56 23.11 -21.41
CA GLN A 4 -2.65 21.99 -21.06
C GLN A 4 -1.85 22.33 -19.81
N SER A 5 -1.39 23.57 -19.66
CA SER A 5 -0.69 24.03 -18.47
C SER A 5 -1.58 23.97 -17.22
N GLU A 6 -2.89 24.24 -17.37
CA GLU A 6 -3.84 24.12 -16.26
C GLU A 6 -4.10 22.66 -15.88
N VAL A 7 -4.21 21.76 -16.86
CA VAL A 7 -4.35 20.31 -16.58
C VAL A 7 -3.12 19.78 -15.83
N ILE A 8 -1.92 20.17 -16.26
CA ILE A 8 -0.66 19.82 -15.56
C ILE A 8 -0.71 20.28 -14.10
N ARG A 9 -1.05 21.54 -13.85
CA ARG A 9 -1.17 22.08 -12.49
C ARG A 9 -2.19 21.32 -11.66
N MET A 10 -3.36 20.98 -12.24
CA MET A 10 -4.38 20.19 -11.54
C MET A 10 -3.88 18.80 -11.14
N ILE A 11 -3.05 18.15 -11.99
CA ILE A 11 -2.42 16.87 -11.68
C ILE A 11 -1.40 17.04 -10.52
N GLU A 12 -0.57 18.07 -10.57
CA GLU A 12 0.40 18.40 -9.51
C GLU A 12 -0.28 18.71 -8.18
N ASP A 13 -1.45 19.37 -8.21
CA ASP A 13 -2.30 19.67 -7.05
C ASP A 13 -3.08 18.41 -6.54
N GLY A 14 -2.88 17.25 -7.15
CA GLY A 14 -3.50 15.98 -6.74
C GLY A 14 -4.96 15.82 -7.14
N LYS A 15 -5.48 16.63 -8.08
CA LYS A 15 -6.85 16.50 -8.56
C LYS A 15 -7.07 15.17 -9.27
N THR A 16 -8.23 14.54 -9.04
CA THR A 16 -8.61 13.31 -9.71
C THR A 16 -8.84 13.53 -11.20
N THR A 17 -8.75 12.46 -11.99
CA THR A 17 -9.04 12.51 -13.42
C THR A 17 -10.46 12.99 -13.69
N LEU A 18 -11.43 12.59 -12.84
CA LEU A 18 -12.81 13.05 -12.95
C LEU A 18 -12.94 14.57 -12.70
N GLU A 19 -12.31 15.10 -11.65
CA GLU A 19 -12.31 16.54 -11.35
C GLU A 19 -11.72 17.35 -12.53
N ILE A 20 -10.65 16.84 -13.14
CA ILE A 20 -10.03 17.48 -14.32
C ILE A 20 -11.00 17.49 -15.50
N ILE A 21 -11.65 16.36 -15.79
CA ILE A 21 -12.63 16.25 -16.87
C ILE A 21 -13.83 17.14 -16.62
N GLN A 22 -14.37 17.18 -15.40
CA GLN A 22 -15.49 18.05 -15.03
C GLN A 22 -15.18 19.54 -15.26
N LYS A 23 -13.96 19.96 -14.91
CA LYS A 23 -13.52 21.35 -15.10
C LYS A 23 -13.19 21.65 -16.59
N LYS A 24 -12.68 20.66 -17.31
CA LYS A 24 -12.22 20.76 -18.70
C LYS A 24 -12.87 19.70 -19.58
N GLN A 25 -14.14 19.88 -19.91
CA GLN A 25 -14.98 18.90 -20.61
C GLN A 25 -14.38 18.39 -21.94
N LYS A 26 -13.54 19.18 -22.60
CA LYS A 26 -12.85 18.74 -23.83
C LYS A 26 -11.91 17.53 -23.62
N TYR A 27 -11.56 17.19 -22.38
CA TYR A 27 -10.73 16.04 -22.03
C TYR A 27 -11.54 14.79 -21.67
N ILE A 28 -12.88 14.78 -21.90
CA ILE A 28 -13.77 13.67 -21.53
C ILE A 28 -13.33 12.31 -22.10
N PHE A 29 -12.73 12.27 -23.28
CA PHE A 29 -12.21 11.06 -23.91
C PHE A 29 -10.72 10.84 -23.68
N LYS A 30 -10.07 11.64 -22.83
CA LYS A 30 -8.64 11.62 -22.57
C LYS A 30 -8.26 11.18 -21.16
N GLY A 31 -9.15 10.47 -20.48
CA GLY A 31 -8.90 10.00 -19.10
C GLY A 31 -7.62 9.18 -18.98
N LYS A 32 -7.37 8.24 -19.91
CA LYS A 32 -6.13 7.45 -19.92
C LYS A 32 -4.88 8.30 -20.11
N ASP A 33 -4.92 9.34 -20.92
CA ASP A 33 -3.80 10.23 -21.15
C ASP A 33 -3.48 11.03 -19.87
N ILE A 34 -4.52 11.45 -19.13
CA ILE A 34 -4.37 12.13 -17.84
C ILE A 34 -3.75 11.18 -16.80
N ASP A 35 -4.21 9.92 -16.74
CA ASP A 35 -3.67 8.92 -15.80
C ASP A 35 -2.22 8.57 -16.14
N ASN A 36 -1.87 8.44 -17.43
CA ASN A 36 -0.50 8.22 -17.88
C ASN A 36 0.40 9.41 -17.51
N LEU A 37 -0.09 10.63 -17.70
CA LEU A 37 0.65 11.83 -17.34
C LEU A 37 0.89 11.90 -15.83
N ARG A 38 -0.12 11.57 -15.01
CA ARG A 38 -0.01 11.45 -13.56
C ARG A 38 1.08 10.47 -13.15
N GLU A 39 1.14 9.29 -13.79
CA GLU A 39 2.18 8.29 -13.51
C GLU A 39 3.58 8.80 -13.87
N ILE A 40 3.73 9.57 -14.93
CA ILE A 40 5.00 10.23 -15.28
C ILE A 40 5.44 11.16 -14.15
N PHE A 41 4.53 11.97 -13.60
CA PHE A 41 4.82 12.85 -12.44
C PHE A 41 5.18 12.05 -11.19
N HIS A 42 4.46 10.97 -10.89
CA HIS A 42 4.76 10.09 -9.76
C HIS A 42 6.16 9.48 -9.91
N ARG A 43 6.47 8.96 -11.10
CA ARG A 43 7.78 8.38 -11.39
C ARG A 43 8.90 9.40 -11.20
N GLU A 44 8.78 10.58 -11.77
CA GLU A 44 9.80 11.63 -11.64
C GLU A 44 10.00 12.05 -10.18
N LYS A 45 8.92 12.14 -9.41
CA LYS A 45 8.96 12.56 -8.01
C LYS A 45 9.49 11.48 -7.06
N PHE A 46 9.14 10.22 -7.28
CA PHE A 46 9.35 9.13 -6.30
C PHE A 46 10.40 8.09 -6.72
N SER A 47 10.75 7.96 -8.02
CA SER A 47 11.70 6.93 -8.47
C SER A 47 13.14 7.17 -8.02
N ARG A 48 13.48 8.39 -7.63
CA ARG A 48 14.84 8.78 -7.22
C ARG A 48 14.97 9.13 -5.75
N ARG A 49 13.94 8.89 -4.95
CA ARG A 49 13.91 9.25 -3.53
C ARG A 49 13.71 8.03 -2.67
N MET A 50 14.43 7.98 -1.56
CA MET A 50 14.13 7.05 -0.48
C MET A 50 12.73 7.34 0.04
N ARG A 51 11.95 6.30 0.27
CA ARG A 51 10.60 6.40 0.84
C ARG A 51 10.67 6.41 2.35
N ASN A 52 9.80 7.16 3.00
CA ASN A 52 9.60 7.06 4.44
C ASN A 52 8.35 6.24 4.69
N ILE A 53 8.51 4.97 5.06
CA ILE A 53 7.41 4.01 5.21
C ILE A 53 7.26 3.62 6.67
N GLU A 54 6.04 3.77 7.18
CA GLU A 54 5.59 3.19 8.45
C GLU A 54 4.72 1.97 8.16
N THR A 55 5.14 0.78 8.59
CA THR A 55 4.38 -0.47 8.42
C THR A 55 3.74 -0.88 9.74
N ILE A 56 2.43 -1.08 9.74
CA ILE A 56 1.65 -1.46 10.91
C ILE A 56 0.99 -2.81 10.64
N TYR A 57 1.33 -3.81 11.43
CA TYR A 57 0.70 -5.12 11.42
C TYR A 57 -0.43 -5.13 12.45
N ILE A 58 -1.67 -5.40 12.02
CA ILE A 58 -2.83 -5.48 12.91
C ILE A 58 -3.45 -6.86 12.77
N PHE A 59 -3.54 -7.58 13.87
CA PHE A 59 -4.19 -8.89 13.90
C PHE A 59 -5.30 -8.97 14.95
N GLY A 60 -6.14 -9.99 14.84
CA GLY A 60 -7.26 -10.23 15.73
C GLY A 60 -8.35 -11.02 15.02
N GLU A 61 -9.37 -11.44 15.75
CA GLU A 61 -10.46 -12.26 15.21
C GLU A 61 -11.22 -11.58 14.05
N THR A 62 -11.92 -12.39 13.29
CA THR A 62 -12.79 -11.89 12.22
C THR A 62 -13.92 -11.05 12.83
N GLY A 63 -14.16 -9.88 12.25
CA GLY A 63 -15.26 -9.01 12.67
C GLY A 63 -14.94 -8.00 13.76
N VAL A 64 -13.74 -8.06 14.40
CA VAL A 64 -13.35 -7.09 15.45
C VAL A 64 -13.17 -5.65 14.95
N GLY A 65 -13.15 -5.43 13.62
CA GLY A 65 -13.13 -4.09 13.05
C GLY A 65 -11.77 -3.60 12.55
N LYS A 66 -10.82 -4.49 12.24
CA LYS A 66 -9.47 -4.13 11.72
C LYS A 66 -9.52 -3.18 10.53
N THR A 67 -10.29 -3.53 9.50
CA THR A 67 -10.45 -2.71 8.29
C THR A 67 -11.16 -1.39 8.62
N SER A 68 -12.20 -1.43 9.45
CA SER A 68 -12.93 -0.24 9.91
C SER A 68 -12.01 0.75 10.64
N LEU A 69 -11.04 0.26 11.41
CA LEU A 69 -10.07 1.09 12.12
C LEU A 69 -9.27 1.97 11.13
N VAL A 70 -8.83 1.40 10.02
CA VAL A 70 -8.09 2.14 8.99
C VAL A 70 -8.98 3.18 8.30
N TYR A 71 -10.19 2.78 7.90
CA TYR A 71 -11.14 3.67 7.19
C TYR A 71 -11.72 4.79 8.07
N LYS A 72 -11.72 4.64 9.39
CA LYS A 72 -12.06 5.73 10.32
C LYS A 72 -10.95 6.77 10.43
N LYS A 73 -9.70 6.37 10.16
CA LYS A 73 -8.52 7.22 10.36
C LYS A 73 -8.14 8.03 9.11
N TYR A 74 -8.47 7.53 7.93
CA TYR A 74 -8.06 8.12 6.65
C TYR A 74 -9.25 8.27 5.70
N ASN A 75 -9.14 9.25 4.78
CA ASN A 75 -10.10 9.38 3.70
C ASN A 75 -10.03 8.13 2.79
N PRO A 76 -11.15 7.51 2.41
CA PRO A 76 -11.18 6.38 1.49
C PRO A 76 -10.40 6.60 0.19
N ASP A 77 -10.37 7.82 -0.35
CA ASP A 77 -9.63 8.17 -1.56
C ASP A 77 -8.10 8.08 -1.40
N ASP A 78 -7.61 8.17 -0.17
CA ASP A 78 -6.17 8.04 0.15
C ASP A 78 -5.75 6.57 0.38
N ILE A 79 -6.68 5.63 0.33
CA ILE A 79 -6.44 4.21 0.63
C ILE A 79 -6.46 3.36 -0.63
N CYS A 80 -5.39 2.62 -0.88
CA CYS A 80 -5.40 1.48 -1.80
C CYS A 80 -5.47 0.19 -0.99
N ARG A 81 -6.60 -0.52 -1.10
CA ARG A 81 -6.84 -1.79 -0.38
C ARG A 81 -6.65 -2.97 -1.31
N ILE A 82 -5.77 -3.89 -0.94
CA ILE A 82 -5.51 -5.16 -1.62
C ILE A 82 -6.24 -6.28 -0.86
N THR A 83 -7.12 -6.97 -1.57
CA THR A 83 -7.90 -8.12 -1.03
C THR A 83 -7.77 -9.36 -1.90
N ASN A 84 -7.12 -9.24 -3.05
CA ASN A 84 -7.03 -10.30 -4.03
C ASN A 84 -5.57 -10.71 -4.23
N TYR A 85 -5.26 -11.94 -3.84
CA TYR A 85 -3.92 -12.55 -3.85
C TYR A 85 -3.89 -13.76 -4.77
N ARG A 86 -4.43 -13.64 -6.01
CA ARG A 86 -4.57 -14.77 -6.94
C ARG A 86 -3.23 -15.39 -7.27
N ASN A 87 -3.07 -16.69 -6.93
CA ASN A 87 -1.85 -17.47 -7.21
C ASN A 87 -0.57 -16.84 -6.68
N GLY A 88 -0.65 -16.13 -5.55
CA GLY A 88 0.50 -15.44 -4.95
C GLY A 88 0.90 -14.13 -5.63
N ASN A 89 0.13 -13.67 -6.61
CA ASN A 89 0.40 -12.42 -7.32
C ASN A 89 -0.59 -11.32 -6.91
N ILE A 90 -0.12 -10.10 -6.85
CA ILE A 90 -0.92 -8.91 -6.65
C ILE A 90 -0.98 -8.09 -7.94
N SER A 91 -2.14 -7.53 -8.23
CA SER A 91 -2.26 -6.47 -9.23
C SER A 91 -2.55 -5.14 -8.56
N PHE A 92 -1.76 -4.14 -8.86
CA PHE A 92 -1.95 -2.77 -8.42
C PHE A 92 -2.71 -1.92 -9.46
N ASP A 93 -3.59 -2.53 -10.25
CA ASP A 93 -4.38 -1.84 -11.29
C ASP A 93 -5.17 -0.64 -10.75
N SER A 94 -5.66 -0.74 -9.52
CA SER A 94 -6.41 0.33 -8.84
C SER A 94 -5.54 1.35 -8.11
N TYR A 95 -4.22 1.11 -8.03
CA TYR A 95 -3.31 2.04 -7.37
C TYR A 95 -3.10 3.29 -8.24
N ASN A 96 -3.31 4.45 -7.66
CA ASN A 96 -3.15 5.74 -8.35
C ASN A 96 -2.46 6.78 -7.45
N GLY A 97 -1.39 6.34 -6.76
CA GLY A 97 -0.60 7.21 -5.90
C GLY A 97 -1.16 7.42 -4.49
N GLN A 98 -2.09 6.58 -4.03
CA GLN A 98 -2.62 6.64 -2.67
C GLN A 98 -1.49 6.55 -1.65
N LYS A 99 -1.62 7.31 -0.56
CA LYS A 99 -0.62 7.37 0.51
C LYS A 99 -0.68 6.21 1.48
N ILE A 100 -1.81 5.51 1.53
CA ILE A 100 -2.07 4.39 2.43
C ILE A 100 -2.26 3.13 1.62
N LEU A 101 -1.42 2.13 1.83
CA LEU A 101 -1.56 0.80 1.26
C LEU A 101 -2.06 -0.16 2.34
N VAL A 102 -3.09 -0.94 2.04
CA VAL A 102 -3.66 -1.92 2.97
C VAL A 102 -3.64 -3.31 2.33
N PHE A 103 -2.87 -4.22 2.91
CA PHE A 103 -2.98 -5.65 2.64
C PHE A 103 -4.01 -6.23 3.61
N ASP A 104 -5.22 -6.48 3.12
CA ASP A 104 -6.32 -6.98 3.94
C ASP A 104 -6.48 -8.50 3.81
N GLU A 105 -6.95 -9.15 4.86
CA GLU A 105 -7.06 -10.62 4.95
C GLU A 105 -5.74 -11.35 4.63
N TYR A 106 -4.64 -10.78 5.14
CA TYR A 106 -3.30 -11.26 4.83
C TYR A 106 -2.97 -12.56 5.57
N ARG A 107 -2.45 -13.57 4.85
CA ARG A 107 -2.07 -14.90 5.35
C ARG A 107 -0.86 -15.45 4.59
N SER A 108 0.19 -14.67 4.41
CA SER A 108 1.40 -15.06 3.67
C SER A 108 1.15 -15.52 2.23
N GLN A 109 0.11 -14.96 1.56
CA GLN A 109 -0.24 -15.33 0.19
C GLN A 109 0.77 -14.82 -0.85
N ILE A 110 1.57 -13.83 -0.48
CA ILE A 110 2.62 -13.23 -1.31
C ILE A 110 3.97 -13.79 -0.86
N ALA A 111 4.88 -14.05 -1.79
CA ALA A 111 6.24 -14.41 -1.44
C ALA A 111 6.88 -13.35 -0.54
N ILE A 112 7.59 -13.77 0.49
CA ILE A 112 8.21 -12.84 1.45
C ILE A 112 9.19 -11.88 0.75
N SER A 113 9.87 -12.34 -0.31
CA SER A 113 10.76 -11.51 -1.13
C SER A 113 10.05 -10.32 -1.77
N GLU A 114 8.82 -10.51 -2.24
CA GLU A 114 8.00 -9.42 -2.78
C GLU A 114 7.54 -8.47 -1.67
N MET A 115 7.07 -9.02 -0.54
CA MET A 115 6.70 -8.20 0.62
C MET A 115 7.87 -7.35 1.10
N LEU A 116 9.08 -7.90 1.14
CA LEU A 116 10.27 -7.14 1.49
C LEU A 116 10.47 -5.93 0.57
N CYS A 117 10.22 -6.08 -0.75
CA CYS A 117 10.29 -4.97 -1.69
C CYS A 117 9.20 -3.92 -1.45
N TYR A 118 7.94 -4.34 -1.22
CA TYR A 118 6.83 -3.41 -0.97
C TYR A 118 7.01 -2.61 0.33
N LEU A 119 7.62 -3.22 1.35
CA LEU A 119 7.85 -2.59 2.65
C LEU A 119 9.19 -1.86 2.77
N ASP A 120 10.01 -1.87 1.72
CA ASP A 120 11.34 -1.24 1.75
C ASP A 120 11.26 0.27 1.55
N ILE A 121 12.30 0.96 2.01
CA ILE A 121 12.48 2.40 1.83
C ILE A 121 12.95 2.76 0.42
N TYR A 122 13.42 1.80 -0.37
CA TYR A 122 13.87 2.04 -1.74
C TYR A 122 12.69 2.24 -2.71
N PRO A 123 12.90 2.99 -3.81
CA PRO A 123 11.88 3.09 -4.85
C PRO A 123 11.48 1.71 -5.39
N VAL A 124 10.19 1.50 -5.59
CA VAL A 124 9.66 0.25 -6.15
C VAL A 124 8.56 0.54 -7.17
N GLN A 125 8.57 -0.26 -8.25
CA GLN A 125 7.48 -0.31 -9.22
C GLN A 125 6.50 -1.41 -8.82
N LEU A 126 5.23 -1.08 -8.84
CA LEU A 126 4.13 -1.95 -8.46
C LEU A 126 3.54 -2.56 -9.73
N PRO A 127 3.46 -3.89 -9.84
CA PRO A 127 2.97 -4.54 -11.06
C PRO A 127 1.50 -4.21 -11.31
N ALA A 128 1.20 -3.71 -12.50
CA ALA A 128 -0.15 -3.43 -12.97
C ALA A 128 -0.30 -3.83 -14.44
N ARG A 129 -1.54 -4.08 -14.87
CA ARG A 129 -1.84 -4.77 -16.14
C ARG A 129 -1.26 -4.10 -17.40
N TYR A 130 -1.28 -2.77 -17.46
CA TYR A 130 -0.88 -2.04 -18.67
C TYR A 130 0.40 -1.24 -18.49
N MET A 131 0.65 -0.77 -17.30
CA MET A 131 1.81 0.03 -16.96
C MET A 131 2.02 -0.04 -15.46
N ASP A 132 3.21 -0.44 -15.04
CA ASP A 132 3.59 -0.47 -13.64
C ASP A 132 3.38 0.90 -12.98
N ARG A 133 2.99 0.87 -11.72
CA ARG A 133 2.73 2.07 -10.93
C ARG A 133 3.91 2.37 -10.01
N THR A 134 4.24 3.63 -9.87
CA THR A 134 5.28 4.04 -8.92
C THR A 134 4.71 4.08 -7.51
N ALA A 135 5.35 3.40 -6.56
CA ALA A 135 4.93 3.41 -5.16
C ALA A 135 5.12 4.79 -4.53
N CYS A 136 4.02 5.40 -4.11
CA CYS A 136 3.96 6.72 -3.46
C CYS A 136 3.44 6.65 -2.03
N TYR A 137 3.08 5.46 -1.53
CA TYR A 137 2.54 5.29 -0.17
C TYR A 137 3.62 5.52 0.89
N GLU A 138 3.16 6.05 2.00
CA GLU A 138 3.98 6.37 3.19
C GLU A 138 3.62 5.46 4.37
N LYS A 139 2.43 4.86 4.34
CA LYS A 139 1.96 3.92 5.35
C LYS A 139 1.45 2.64 4.73
N VAL A 140 1.80 1.53 5.38
CA VAL A 140 1.34 0.20 5.00
C VAL A 140 0.65 -0.44 6.21
N TYR A 141 -0.57 -0.89 6.02
CA TYR A 141 -1.30 -1.71 6.97
C TYR A 141 -1.35 -3.14 6.47
N ILE A 142 -0.95 -4.07 7.32
CA ILE A 142 -1.12 -5.51 7.08
C ILE A 142 -2.15 -6.00 8.08
N LEU A 143 -3.36 -6.33 7.58
CA LEU A 143 -4.47 -6.76 8.42
C LEU A 143 -4.64 -8.27 8.29
N SER A 144 -4.64 -8.98 9.41
CA SER A 144 -4.69 -10.43 9.45
C SER A 144 -5.57 -10.95 10.59
N ASN A 145 -6.07 -12.16 10.43
CA ASN A 145 -6.67 -12.93 11.53
C ASN A 145 -5.62 -13.79 12.27
N LEU A 146 -4.40 -13.86 11.71
CA LEU A 146 -3.29 -14.63 12.27
C LEU A 146 -2.36 -13.72 13.07
N GLY A 147 -1.84 -14.19 14.18
CA GLY A 147 -0.72 -13.59 14.85
C GLY A 147 0.48 -13.49 13.92
N LEU A 148 1.40 -12.57 14.20
CA LEU A 148 2.56 -12.36 13.33
C LEU A 148 3.45 -13.61 13.27
N GLU A 149 3.60 -14.35 14.37
CA GLU A 149 4.33 -15.60 14.48
C GLU A 149 3.76 -16.75 13.61
N GLU A 150 2.53 -16.61 13.15
CA GLU A 150 1.90 -17.59 12.26
C GLU A 150 2.17 -17.32 10.78
N GLN A 151 2.69 -16.13 10.46
CA GLN A 151 3.04 -15.76 9.09
C GLN A 151 4.35 -16.43 8.66
N TYR A 152 4.43 -16.87 7.42
CA TYR A 152 5.66 -17.38 6.80
C TYR A 152 6.42 -18.44 7.61
N ARG A 153 5.71 -19.38 8.26
CA ARG A 153 6.33 -20.42 9.12
C ARG A 153 7.47 -21.18 8.46
N ASP A 154 7.34 -21.50 7.15
CA ASP A 154 8.38 -22.18 6.40
C ASP A 154 9.65 -21.31 6.27
N VAL A 155 9.51 -20.00 6.09
CA VAL A 155 10.63 -19.07 6.02
C VAL A 155 11.28 -18.92 7.39
N GLN A 156 10.52 -18.82 8.47
CA GLN A 156 11.04 -18.78 9.84
C GLN A 156 11.97 -19.97 10.10
N ASN A 157 11.59 -21.17 9.66
CA ASN A 157 12.36 -22.39 9.87
C ASN A 157 13.58 -22.52 8.95
N LYS A 158 13.47 -22.07 7.67
CA LYS A 158 14.49 -22.30 6.64
C LYS A 158 15.45 -21.14 6.44
N SER A 159 15.02 -19.92 6.72
CA SER A 159 15.74 -18.67 6.47
C SER A 159 15.42 -17.62 7.54
N PRO A 160 15.85 -17.81 8.80
CA PRO A 160 15.57 -16.88 9.89
C PRO A 160 16.02 -15.44 9.61
N GLU A 161 17.10 -15.26 8.85
CA GLU A 161 17.59 -13.94 8.45
C GLU A 161 16.60 -13.20 7.53
N THR A 162 15.90 -13.93 6.64
CA THR A 162 14.85 -13.36 5.78
C THR A 162 13.62 -12.97 6.58
N TRP A 163 13.24 -13.81 7.56
CA TRP A 163 12.20 -13.48 8.52
C TRP A 163 12.56 -12.23 9.33
N ASN A 164 13.76 -12.17 9.89
CA ASN A 164 14.23 -11.00 10.62
C ASN A 164 14.27 -9.72 9.76
N ALA A 165 14.54 -9.85 8.47
CA ALA A 165 14.45 -8.73 7.54
C ALA A 165 13.00 -8.23 7.37
N PHE A 166 12.01 -9.13 7.39
CA PHE A 166 10.59 -8.77 7.38
C PHE A 166 10.19 -8.08 8.69
N ILE A 167 10.56 -8.63 9.85
CA ILE A 167 10.28 -8.04 11.18
C ILE A 167 10.88 -6.63 11.29
N ARG A 168 12.08 -6.40 10.78
CA ARG A 168 12.72 -5.06 10.83
C ARG A 168 11.90 -3.99 10.11
N ARG A 169 11.16 -4.36 9.06
CA ARG A 169 10.33 -3.43 8.28
C ARG A 169 8.99 -3.13 8.92
N ILE A 170 8.57 -3.89 9.92
CA ILE A 170 7.36 -3.63 10.68
C ILE A 170 7.69 -2.60 11.76
N SER A 171 6.92 -1.53 11.80
CA SER A 171 7.09 -0.44 12.77
C SER A 171 6.29 -0.69 14.04
N LYS A 172 5.08 -1.27 13.91
CA LYS A 172 4.16 -1.55 15.02
C LYS A 172 3.43 -2.86 14.80
N ILE A 173 3.20 -3.58 15.89
CA ILE A 173 2.41 -4.81 15.92
C ILE A 173 1.30 -4.62 16.93
N ILE A 174 0.06 -4.73 16.48
CA ILE A 174 -1.14 -4.42 17.26
C ILE A 174 -2.09 -5.60 17.19
N GLU A 175 -2.50 -6.11 18.33
CA GLU A 175 -3.64 -7.02 18.47
C GLU A 175 -4.90 -6.20 18.73
N LEU A 176 -5.93 -6.39 17.91
CA LEU A 176 -7.25 -5.85 18.14
C LEU A 176 -8.13 -6.96 18.75
N GLN A 177 -8.31 -6.93 20.07
CA GLN A 177 -9.01 -7.99 20.81
C GLN A 177 -10.53 -7.84 20.71
N GLU A 178 -11.01 -6.62 20.90
CA GLU A 178 -12.41 -6.23 20.76
C GLU A 178 -12.46 -4.86 20.10
N LYS A 179 -13.69 -4.38 19.85
CA LYS A 179 -13.88 -3.05 19.29
C LYS A 179 -13.20 -2.00 20.19
N ASP A 180 -12.17 -1.35 19.60
CA ASP A 180 -11.40 -0.28 20.23
C ASP A 180 -10.45 -0.72 21.38
N ILE A 181 -10.31 -2.03 21.67
CA ILE A 181 -9.30 -2.55 22.60
C ILE A 181 -8.09 -3.04 21.82
N MET A 182 -6.98 -2.33 21.95
CA MET A 182 -5.72 -2.60 21.23
C MET A 182 -4.60 -2.91 22.22
N VAL A 183 -3.81 -3.96 21.91
CA VAL A 183 -2.58 -4.29 22.61
C VAL A 183 -1.43 -4.17 21.62
N GLU A 184 -0.44 -3.36 21.94
CA GLU A 184 0.78 -3.22 21.13
C GLU A 184 1.88 -4.16 21.67
N TYR A 185 2.53 -4.87 20.75
CA TYR A 185 3.60 -5.82 21.06
C TYR A 185 4.95 -5.28 20.58
N ASP A 186 6.00 -5.58 21.35
CA ASP A 186 7.37 -5.30 20.94
C ASP A 186 7.78 -6.25 19.82
N LYS A 187 8.21 -5.70 18.70
CA LYS A 187 8.67 -6.47 17.54
C LYS A 187 9.90 -7.33 17.82
N GLU A 188 10.71 -6.98 18.82
CA GLU A 188 11.89 -7.76 19.22
C GLU A 188 11.51 -9.17 19.69
N MET A 189 10.27 -9.37 20.18
CA MET A 189 9.75 -10.69 20.58
C MET A 189 9.58 -11.66 19.40
N TYR A 190 9.52 -11.14 18.15
CA TYR A 190 9.30 -11.93 16.95
C TYR A 190 10.57 -12.23 16.13
N LYS A 191 11.72 -11.75 16.57
CA LYS A 191 13.01 -12.06 15.94
C LYS A 191 13.48 -13.46 16.34
N LEU A 192 14.13 -14.15 15.39
CA LEU A 192 14.70 -15.48 15.53
C LEU A 192 16.23 -15.45 15.52
#